data_d7cad08badb22c3c3d401026eb0ec62e
#
_entry.id   d7cad08badb22c3c3d401026eb0ec62e
#
_cell.length_a   1.000
_cell.length_b   1.000
_cell.length_c   1.000
_cell.angle_alpha   90.00
_cell.angle_beta   90.00
_cell.angle_gamma   90.00
#
_symmetry.space_group_name_H-M   'P 1'
#
loop_
_entity.id
_entity.type
_entity.pdbx_description
1 polymer ?
#
loop_
_entity_poly.entity_id
_entity_poly.type
_entity_poly.pdbx_seq_one_letter_code
_entity_poly.pdbx_strand_id
1 'polypeptide(L)'
;METKNLKIGITLGLKSNTESIWTNGIKQNVLMMIHLLKNSKKNYEVCILNTFKVDFTEKPSYLKDIDIHYFNDKFMEMDLIMVMGAQVFDSQLKEFRESGENKKVVSYKCGNNYVLTMEEVLFKDEPTGGEYEQEVDELWYIPQQDEVNRGYYHTLHRTNSITVPFIWHQKFLYESTISIEKGYKSGAYKKNWQYDTTKDKKIIGIMEPNLNIVKFSLLPAMLVEECYRTEAGKQYIDSLRITNGEKLKTNKKFMSIVKTFDLYKDKKISAEKRYQTAYVLTQHMDVLVCHQLLNPLNYLYLDAAFLGYPVLHNAHMCKDLGYYYEGSDTVEGAK
;
A
#
# COMPACT_ATOMS: atom_id res chain seq x y z
N MET A 1 -21.74 36.32 3.27
CA MET A 1 -20.36 36.14 2.76
C MET A 1 -20.32 34.78 2.09
N GLU A 2 -20.12 34.73 0.80
CA GLU A 2 -19.85 33.46 0.10
C GLU A 2 -18.54 32.92 0.66
N THR A 3 -18.57 31.76 1.29
CA THR A 3 -17.37 31.08 1.75
C THR A 3 -16.61 30.65 0.51
N LYS A 4 -15.51 31.33 0.20
CA LYS A 4 -14.59 30.93 -0.88
C LYS A 4 -14.24 29.46 -0.73
N ASN A 5 -14.43 28.66 -1.77
CA ASN A 5 -14.02 27.26 -1.78
C ASN A 5 -12.50 27.16 -1.61
N LEU A 6 -12.06 26.32 -0.66
CA LEU A 6 -10.63 26.08 -0.44
C LEU A 6 -10.07 25.23 -1.58
N LYS A 7 -9.01 25.71 -2.23
CA LYS A 7 -8.29 25.00 -3.29
C LYS A 7 -7.20 24.13 -2.71
N ILE A 8 -7.31 22.81 -2.87
CA ILE A 8 -6.39 21.81 -2.31
C ILE A 8 -5.66 21.10 -3.45
N GLY A 9 -4.35 21.25 -3.49
CA GLY A 9 -3.49 20.49 -4.39
C GLY A 9 -2.83 19.30 -3.66
N ILE A 10 -3.01 18.07 -4.17
CA ILE A 10 -2.39 16.88 -3.60
C ILE A 10 -1.30 16.39 -4.53
N THR A 11 -0.07 16.25 -4.04
CA THR A 11 1.05 15.83 -4.88
C THR A 11 0.94 14.36 -5.27
N LEU A 12 1.30 14.05 -6.53
CA LEU A 12 1.37 12.69 -7.06
C LEU A 12 2.49 12.60 -8.10
N GLY A 13 3.17 11.44 -8.14
CA GLY A 13 4.25 11.18 -9.08
C GLY A 13 3.86 10.13 -10.11
N LEU A 14 3.08 10.51 -11.14
CA LEU A 14 2.79 9.66 -12.29
C LEU A 14 3.75 10.00 -13.44
N LYS A 15 4.49 9.00 -13.90
CA LYS A 15 5.46 9.13 -14.99
C LYS A 15 4.85 8.99 -16.38
N SER A 16 3.64 8.43 -16.46
CA SER A 16 2.84 8.32 -17.68
C SER A 16 1.35 8.29 -17.36
N ASN A 17 0.49 8.58 -18.34
CA ASN A 17 -0.97 8.46 -18.22
C ASN A 17 -1.46 7.00 -18.15
N THR A 18 -0.62 6.03 -18.50
CA THR A 18 -0.93 4.60 -18.44
C THR A 18 -0.36 3.90 -17.20
N GLU A 19 0.33 4.64 -16.33
CA GLU A 19 0.92 4.06 -15.12
C GLU A 19 -0.17 3.57 -14.17
N SER A 20 -0.11 2.29 -13.79
CA SER A 20 -1.05 1.71 -12.84
C SER A 20 -0.73 2.14 -11.40
N ILE A 21 -1.70 2.75 -10.74
CA ILE A 21 -1.61 3.10 -9.32
C ILE A 21 -1.89 1.90 -8.39
N TRP A 22 -2.53 0.85 -8.91
CA TRP A 22 -3.00 -0.30 -8.12
C TRP A 22 -1.90 -1.19 -7.57
N THR A 23 -0.67 -0.94 -7.98
CA THR A 23 0.52 -1.60 -7.45
C THR A 23 1.24 -0.81 -6.36
N ASN A 24 0.76 0.40 -6.02
CA ASN A 24 1.41 1.29 -5.06
C ASN A 24 0.40 1.87 -4.07
N GLY A 25 0.48 1.45 -2.81
CA GLY A 25 -0.44 1.89 -1.75
C GLY A 25 -0.43 3.41 -1.50
N ILE A 26 0.72 4.09 -1.66
CA ILE A 26 0.81 5.55 -1.51
C ILE A 26 -0.01 6.26 -2.60
N LYS A 27 0.09 5.81 -3.85
CA LYS A 27 -0.71 6.38 -4.95
C LYS A 27 -2.21 6.12 -4.77
N GLN A 28 -2.58 4.96 -4.25
CA GLN A 28 -3.98 4.66 -3.89
C GLN A 28 -4.49 5.57 -2.78
N ASN A 29 -3.67 5.87 -1.78
CA ASN A 29 -4.00 6.81 -0.70
C ASN A 29 -4.39 8.20 -1.25
N VAL A 30 -3.67 8.70 -2.24
CA VAL A 30 -4.00 9.99 -2.88
C VAL A 30 -5.41 9.98 -3.46
N LEU A 31 -5.81 8.91 -4.16
CA LEU A 31 -7.17 8.80 -4.70
C LEU A 31 -8.22 8.68 -3.61
N MET A 32 -7.94 7.94 -2.54
CA MET A 32 -8.85 7.83 -1.41
C MET A 32 -9.02 9.17 -0.70
N MET A 33 -7.94 9.95 -0.53
CA MET A 33 -7.99 11.29 0.02
C MET A 33 -8.82 12.23 -0.86
N ILE A 34 -8.61 12.23 -2.17
CA ILE A 34 -9.41 13.04 -3.12
C ILE A 34 -10.88 12.65 -3.02
N HIS A 35 -11.17 11.36 -2.98
CA HIS A 35 -12.55 10.88 -2.84
C HIS A 35 -13.18 11.35 -1.53
N LEU A 36 -12.46 11.27 -0.41
CA LEU A 36 -12.91 11.78 0.88
C LEU A 36 -13.22 13.28 0.84
N LEU A 37 -12.29 14.07 0.32
CA LEU A 37 -12.42 15.54 0.30
C LEU A 37 -13.56 15.99 -0.65
N LYS A 38 -13.69 15.38 -1.83
CA LYS A 38 -14.79 15.67 -2.77
C LYS A 38 -16.18 15.30 -2.24
N ASN A 39 -16.27 14.31 -1.32
CA ASN A 39 -17.52 13.91 -0.68
C ASN A 39 -17.72 14.58 0.70
N SER A 40 -16.86 15.52 1.07
CA SER A 40 -17.02 16.31 2.29
C SER A 40 -18.23 17.22 2.20
N LYS A 41 -18.87 17.53 3.33
CA LYS A 41 -19.92 18.56 3.42
C LYS A 41 -19.38 19.97 3.12
N LYS A 42 -18.07 20.16 3.15
CA LYS A 42 -17.41 21.41 2.76
C LYS A 42 -17.02 21.31 1.29
N ASN A 43 -17.39 22.29 0.50
CA ASN A 43 -17.05 22.33 -0.93
C ASN A 43 -15.56 22.66 -1.11
N TYR A 44 -14.72 21.64 -1.23
CA TYR A 44 -13.31 21.77 -1.58
C TYR A 44 -13.10 21.65 -3.09
N GLU A 45 -12.28 22.51 -3.66
CA GLU A 45 -11.74 22.34 -5.01
C GLU A 45 -10.44 21.52 -4.92
N VAL A 46 -10.50 20.24 -5.29
CA VAL A 46 -9.38 19.32 -5.10
C VAL A 46 -8.82 18.89 -6.45
N CYS A 47 -7.51 19.04 -6.64
CA CYS A 47 -6.79 18.57 -7.82
C CYS A 47 -5.53 17.77 -7.46
N ILE A 48 -5.04 17.01 -8.43
CA ILE A 48 -3.71 16.39 -8.38
C ILE A 48 -2.68 17.40 -8.92
N LEU A 49 -1.61 17.60 -8.17
CA LEU A 49 -0.41 18.27 -8.61
C LEU A 49 0.65 17.20 -8.95
N ASN A 50 0.72 16.84 -10.24
CA ASN A 50 1.66 15.81 -10.68
C ASN A 50 3.08 16.37 -10.80
N THR A 51 4.05 15.72 -10.18
CA THR A 51 5.45 16.19 -10.16
C THR A 51 6.20 15.89 -11.47
N PHE A 52 5.64 15.06 -12.34
CA PHE A 52 6.15 14.83 -13.68
C PHE A 52 5.26 15.52 -14.72
N LYS A 53 5.88 16.09 -15.75
CA LYS A 53 5.14 16.67 -16.88
C LYS A 53 4.63 15.55 -17.78
N VAL A 54 3.33 15.26 -17.69
CA VAL A 54 2.65 14.18 -18.43
C VAL A 54 1.41 14.74 -19.08
N ASP A 55 1.13 14.32 -20.31
CA ASP A 55 -0.13 14.60 -20.99
C ASP A 55 -1.24 13.68 -20.46
N PHE A 56 -2.27 14.29 -19.86
CA PHE A 56 -3.47 13.63 -19.35
C PHE A 56 -4.72 13.93 -20.20
N THR A 57 -4.58 14.23 -21.47
CA THR A 57 -5.71 14.38 -22.40
C THR A 57 -6.57 13.11 -22.42
N GLU A 58 -5.91 11.94 -22.40
CA GLU A 58 -6.57 10.66 -22.16
C GLU A 58 -6.27 10.17 -20.75
N LYS A 59 -7.32 10.07 -19.93
CA LYS A 59 -7.20 9.62 -18.53
C LYS A 59 -7.75 8.21 -18.37
N PRO A 60 -7.09 7.34 -17.56
CA PRO A 60 -7.70 6.09 -17.11
C PRO A 60 -9.01 6.38 -16.33
N SER A 61 -9.93 5.40 -16.30
CA SER A 61 -11.26 5.56 -15.71
C SER A 61 -11.25 6.11 -14.29
N TYR A 62 -10.30 5.66 -13.46
CA TYR A 62 -10.19 6.09 -12.07
C TYR A 62 -9.68 7.54 -11.87
N LEU A 63 -9.17 8.17 -12.92
CA LEU A 63 -8.74 9.59 -12.91
C LEU A 63 -9.68 10.51 -13.70
N LYS A 64 -10.72 9.97 -14.32
CA LYS A 64 -11.56 10.70 -15.27
C LYS A 64 -12.17 11.96 -14.68
N ASP A 65 -12.64 11.89 -13.44
CA ASP A 65 -13.32 13.00 -12.75
C ASP A 65 -12.38 13.81 -11.84
N ILE A 66 -11.06 13.68 -12.02
CA ILE A 66 -10.05 14.37 -11.22
C ILE A 66 -9.27 15.32 -12.11
N ASP A 67 -9.15 16.57 -11.67
CA ASP A 67 -8.29 17.56 -12.33
C ASP A 67 -6.84 17.26 -11.99
N ILE A 68 -6.00 17.18 -13.02
CA ILE A 68 -4.58 16.87 -12.90
C ILE A 68 -3.78 17.96 -13.60
N HIS A 69 -2.88 18.57 -12.87
CA HIS A 69 -2.02 19.63 -13.37
C HIS A 69 -0.55 19.26 -13.12
N TYR A 70 0.36 19.78 -13.95
CA TYR A 70 1.76 19.75 -13.64
C TYR A 70 2.03 20.65 -12.42
N PHE A 71 2.80 20.16 -11.46
CA PHE A 71 3.03 20.85 -10.18
C PHE A 71 3.49 22.29 -10.39
N ASN A 72 4.56 22.50 -11.16
CA ASN A 72 5.15 23.83 -11.35
C ASN A 72 4.22 24.83 -12.05
N ASP A 73 3.24 24.36 -12.80
CA ASP A 73 2.32 25.26 -13.52
C ASP A 73 1.16 25.72 -12.63
N LYS A 74 0.87 25.02 -11.50
CA LYS A 74 -0.40 25.24 -10.79
C LYS A 74 -0.28 25.41 -9.27
N PHE A 75 0.83 25.02 -8.64
CA PHE A 75 0.94 24.95 -7.17
C PHE A 75 0.69 26.32 -6.49
N MET A 76 1.09 27.43 -7.11
CA MET A 76 0.91 28.78 -6.56
C MET A 76 -0.57 29.21 -6.45
N GLU A 77 -1.49 28.60 -7.21
CA GLU A 77 -2.92 28.91 -7.16
C GLU A 77 -3.65 28.22 -6.02
N MET A 78 -3.01 27.26 -5.34
CA MET A 78 -3.62 26.52 -4.24
C MET A 78 -3.70 27.36 -2.96
N ASP A 79 -4.64 27.05 -2.09
CA ASP A 79 -4.69 27.55 -0.72
C ASP A 79 -3.97 26.57 0.23
N LEU A 80 -4.02 25.26 -0.09
CA LEU A 80 -3.34 24.20 0.65
C LEU A 80 -2.66 23.23 -0.30
N ILE A 81 -1.40 22.90 -0.02
CA ILE A 81 -0.68 21.80 -0.66
C ILE A 81 -0.56 20.64 0.33
N MET A 82 -1.01 19.45 -0.08
CA MET A 82 -0.80 18.21 0.65
C MET A 82 0.29 17.39 -0.04
N VAL A 83 1.47 17.30 0.56
CA VAL A 83 2.58 16.47 0.09
C VAL A 83 2.33 15.03 0.51
N MET A 84 1.90 14.18 -0.44
CA MET A 84 1.42 12.83 -0.13
C MET A 84 1.96 11.75 -1.08
N GLY A 85 1.69 11.87 -2.38
CA GLY A 85 2.02 10.82 -3.37
C GLY A 85 3.32 11.06 -4.14
N ALA A 86 3.95 12.20 -3.93
CA ALA A 86 5.27 12.55 -4.42
C ALA A 86 5.88 13.64 -3.55
N GLN A 87 7.19 13.60 -3.42
CA GLN A 87 7.94 14.65 -2.75
C GLN A 87 8.11 15.87 -3.67
N VAL A 88 8.25 17.04 -3.07
CA VAL A 88 8.59 18.30 -3.71
C VAL A 88 9.72 18.96 -2.93
N PHE A 89 10.47 19.86 -3.56
CA PHE A 89 11.60 20.52 -2.92
C PHE A 89 11.15 21.53 -1.87
N ASP A 90 11.87 21.62 -0.76
CA ASP A 90 11.61 22.60 0.30
C ASP A 90 11.62 24.04 -0.24
N SER A 91 12.46 24.36 -1.21
CA SER A 91 12.48 25.67 -1.87
C SER A 91 11.14 26.02 -2.52
N GLN A 92 10.45 25.04 -3.14
CA GLN A 92 9.12 25.25 -3.75
C GLN A 92 8.04 25.42 -2.69
N LEU A 93 8.10 24.64 -1.60
CA LEU A 93 7.16 24.77 -0.49
C LEU A 93 7.32 26.11 0.23
N LYS A 94 8.55 26.58 0.40
CA LYS A 94 8.86 27.89 0.96
C LYS A 94 8.30 29.01 0.08
N GLU A 95 8.58 28.96 -1.22
CA GLU A 95 8.06 29.92 -2.20
C GLU A 95 6.51 29.98 -2.14
N PHE A 96 5.85 28.83 -2.08
CA PHE A 96 4.42 28.74 -1.94
C PHE A 96 3.90 29.39 -0.65
N ARG A 97 4.50 29.09 0.51
CA ARG A 97 4.09 29.64 1.80
C ARG A 97 4.28 31.16 1.88
N GLU A 98 5.37 31.67 1.32
CA GLU A 98 5.69 33.10 1.29
C GLU A 98 4.80 33.88 0.29
N SER A 99 4.11 33.22 -0.62
CA SER A 99 3.24 33.86 -1.62
C SER A 99 1.91 34.40 -1.08
N GLY A 100 1.56 34.11 0.18
CA GLY A 100 0.34 34.63 0.81
C GLY A 100 0.12 34.13 2.24
N GLU A 101 -0.50 34.97 3.07
CA GLU A 101 -0.71 34.71 4.51
C GLU A 101 -1.51 33.43 4.83
N ASN A 102 -2.38 32.99 3.91
CA ASN A 102 -3.27 31.84 4.12
C ASN A 102 -2.81 30.56 3.40
N LYS A 103 -1.59 30.58 2.87
CA LYS A 103 -1.00 29.39 2.22
C LYS A 103 -0.52 28.39 3.25
N LYS A 104 -0.97 27.14 3.13
CA LYS A 104 -0.64 26.07 4.08
C LYS A 104 -0.07 24.84 3.38
N VAL A 105 0.86 24.19 4.03
CA VAL A 105 1.48 22.94 3.57
C VAL A 105 1.29 21.87 4.63
N VAL A 106 0.74 20.72 4.23
CA VAL A 106 0.62 19.53 5.05
C VAL A 106 1.42 18.41 4.41
N SER A 107 2.31 17.78 5.16
CA SER A 107 2.97 16.53 4.72
C SER A 107 2.21 15.32 5.28
N TYR A 108 1.77 14.42 4.39
CA TYR A 108 1.02 13.22 4.78
C TYR A 108 1.87 11.96 4.61
N LYS A 109 2.20 11.31 5.72
CA LYS A 109 3.07 10.15 5.76
C LYS A 109 2.28 8.84 5.90
N CYS A 110 2.46 7.95 4.93
CA CYS A 110 1.79 6.64 4.88
C CYS A 110 2.72 5.46 5.20
N GLY A 111 4.02 5.68 5.30
CA GLY A 111 5.03 4.65 5.50
C GLY A 111 5.65 4.68 6.90
N ASN A 112 6.36 3.62 7.25
CA ASN A 112 7.20 3.59 8.45
C ASN A 112 8.57 4.20 8.14
N ASN A 113 8.64 5.53 8.14
CA ASN A 113 9.85 6.24 7.75
C ASN A 113 11.00 6.00 8.73
N TYR A 114 10.72 5.81 10.03
CA TYR A 114 11.76 5.48 11.00
C TYR A 114 12.53 4.21 10.58
N VAL A 115 11.82 3.12 10.32
CA VAL A 115 12.46 1.85 9.90
C VAL A 115 13.18 2.02 8.57
N LEU A 116 12.57 2.70 7.59
CA LEU A 116 13.20 2.93 6.28
C LEU A 116 14.51 3.70 6.43
N THR A 117 14.53 4.77 7.22
CA THR A 117 15.74 5.56 7.45
C THR A 117 16.80 4.76 8.21
N MET A 118 16.41 3.95 9.20
CA MET A 118 17.38 3.10 9.91
C MET A 118 18.02 2.07 8.98
N GLU A 119 17.25 1.45 8.08
CA GLU A 119 17.81 0.55 7.06
C GLU A 119 18.76 1.27 6.10
N GLU A 120 18.41 2.49 5.69
CA GLU A 120 19.26 3.30 4.82
C GLU A 120 20.57 3.67 5.49
N VAL A 121 20.53 4.17 6.72
CA VAL A 121 21.71 4.54 7.49
C VAL A 121 22.64 3.35 7.74
N LEU A 122 22.06 2.16 8.01
CA LEU A 122 22.86 1.00 8.41
C LEU A 122 23.36 0.15 7.25
N PHE A 123 22.63 0.11 6.11
CA PHE A 123 22.84 -0.91 5.09
C PHE A 123 22.98 -0.36 3.66
N LYS A 124 22.90 0.96 3.46
CA LYS A 124 23.05 1.57 2.15
C LYS A 124 24.15 2.63 2.15
N ASP A 125 25.00 2.58 1.15
CA ASP A 125 26.09 3.54 0.99
C ASP A 125 25.59 4.90 0.46
N GLU A 126 24.45 4.91 -0.25
CA GLU A 126 23.85 6.13 -0.78
C GLU A 126 22.38 6.25 -0.36
N PRO A 127 21.91 7.46 -0.01
CA PRO A 127 20.51 7.69 0.34
C PRO A 127 19.60 7.42 -0.87
N THR A 128 18.50 6.72 -0.64
CA THR A 128 17.52 6.41 -1.69
C THR A 128 16.30 7.33 -1.66
N GLY A 129 16.24 8.23 -0.70
CA GLY A 129 15.09 9.11 -0.47
C GLY A 129 15.43 10.58 -0.62
N GLY A 130 14.38 11.37 -0.80
CA GLY A 130 14.49 12.82 -0.86
C GLY A 130 14.78 13.48 0.47
N GLU A 131 14.90 14.78 0.40
CA GLU A 131 15.06 15.65 1.56
C GLU A 131 13.87 15.49 2.53
N TYR A 132 14.13 15.71 3.80
CA TYR A 132 13.09 15.79 4.80
C TYR A 132 12.45 17.17 4.74
N GLU A 133 11.15 17.21 4.46
CA GLU A 133 10.44 18.49 4.36
C GLU A 133 10.52 19.24 5.70
N GLN A 134 11.09 20.45 5.66
CA GLN A 134 11.14 21.38 6.78
C GLN A 134 10.12 22.51 6.63
N GLU A 135 9.67 22.77 5.41
CA GLU A 135 8.76 23.85 5.04
C GLU A 135 7.28 23.41 5.07
N VAL A 136 6.88 22.72 6.15
CA VAL A 136 5.51 22.25 6.37
C VAL A 136 4.89 22.86 7.63
N ASP A 137 3.59 23.16 7.59
CA ASP A 137 2.85 23.68 8.74
C ASP A 137 2.43 22.57 9.69
N GLU A 138 2.04 21.41 9.14
CA GLU A 138 1.67 20.21 9.89
C GLU A 138 2.16 18.96 9.19
N LEU A 139 2.49 17.95 9.98
CA LEU A 139 2.77 16.60 9.48
C LEU A 139 1.67 15.66 9.96
N TRP A 140 0.97 15.04 9.01
CA TRP A 140 -0.05 14.04 9.26
C TRP A 140 0.49 12.65 9.00
N TYR A 141 0.17 11.71 9.88
CA TYR A 141 0.54 10.30 9.70
C TYR A 141 -0.60 9.38 10.15
N ILE A 142 -0.65 8.19 9.57
CA ILE A 142 -1.70 7.19 9.80
C ILE A 142 -1.50 6.45 11.13
N PRO A 143 -2.55 5.92 11.77
CA PRO A 143 -2.51 5.42 13.16
C PRO A 143 -1.47 4.33 13.41
N GLN A 144 -1.25 3.43 12.46
CA GLN A 144 -0.27 2.35 12.57
C GLN A 144 1.19 2.85 12.66
N GLN A 145 1.43 4.13 12.46
CA GLN A 145 2.75 4.74 12.57
C GLN A 145 2.95 5.48 13.88
N ASP A 146 1.92 5.59 14.72
CA ASP A 146 1.93 6.44 15.91
C ASP A 146 3.00 6.01 16.93
N GLU A 147 3.05 4.72 17.25
CA GLU A 147 3.97 4.18 18.24
C GLU A 147 5.45 4.43 17.89
N VAL A 148 5.81 4.25 16.61
CA VAL A 148 7.21 4.25 16.18
C VAL A 148 7.65 5.60 15.61
N ASN A 149 6.76 6.29 14.89
CA ASN A 149 7.15 7.46 14.10
C ASN A 149 6.76 8.80 14.73
N ARG A 150 5.89 8.86 15.75
CA ARG A 150 5.47 10.15 16.36
C ARG A 150 6.67 11.02 16.77
N GLY A 151 7.54 10.48 17.62
CA GLY A 151 8.71 11.21 18.11
C GLY A 151 9.74 11.46 17.01
N TYR A 152 9.92 10.50 16.14
CA TYR A 152 10.79 10.59 14.98
C TYR A 152 10.39 11.75 14.06
N TYR A 153 9.12 11.82 13.66
CA TYR A 153 8.60 12.89 12.82
C TYR A 153 8.71 14.25 13.50
N HIS A 154 8.30 14.35 14.76
CA HIS A 154 8.37 15.60 15.51
C HIS A 154 9.78 16.15 15.56
N THR A 155 10.77 15.31 15.87
CA THR A 155 12.17 15.73 15.98
C THR A 155 12.77 16.09 14.64
N LEU A 156 12.51 15.28 13.61
CA LEU A 156 13.13 15.43 12.30
C LEU A 156 12.57 16.61 11.51
N HIS A 157 11.24 16.73 11.47
CA HIS A 157 10.56 17.78 10.69
C HIS A 157 10.33 19.08 11.48
N ARG A 158 10.60 19.11 12.78
CA ARG A 158 10.46 20.29 13.66
C ARG A 158 9.08 20.96 13.57
N THR A 159 8.04 20.19 13.32
CA THR A 159 6.67 20.65 13.18
C THR A 159 5.71 19.80 14.00
N ASN A 160 4.46 20.28 14.15
CA ASN A 160 3.42 19.54 14.82
C ASN A 160 3.07 18.28 14.02
N SER A 161 3.12 17.12 14.70
CA SER A 161 2.83 15.82 14.12
C SER A 161 1.49 15.29 14.64
N ILE A 162 0.55 15.02 13.74
CA ILE A 162 -0.84 14.68 14.06
C ILE A 162 -1.18 13.31 13.49
N THR A 163 -1.72 12.44 14.34
CA THR A 163 -2.32 11.17 13.89
C THR A 163 -3.67 11.46 13.24
N VAL A 164 -3.81 11.05 11.98
CA VAL A 164 -5.05 11.19 11.21
C VAL A 164 -5.65 9.82 10.88
N PRO A 165 -6.98 9.70 10.66
CA PRO A 165 -7.60 8.42 10.36
C PRO A 165 -6.99 7.73 9.15
N PHE A 166 -6.90 6.40 9.22
CA PHE A 166 -6.59 5.57 8.07
C PHE A 166 -7.78 5.59 7.10
N ILE A 167 -7.52 5.85 5.82
CA ILE A 167 -8.55 6.03 4.80
C ILE A 167 -8.55 4.82 3.88
N TRP A 168 -9.67 4.13 3.79
CA TRP A 168 -9.94 3.09 2.82
C TRP A 168 -11.36 3.22 2.28
N HIS A 169 -11.57 2.94 1.00
CA HIS A 169 -12.90 2.95 0.41
C HIS A 169 -13.04 1.87 -0.65
N GLN A 170 -14.09 1.09 -0.56
CA GLN A 170 -14.39 -0.05 -1.44
C GLN A 170 -14.61 0.31 -2.91
N LYS A 171 -14.94 1.57 -3.23
CA LYS A 171 -15.21 2.03 -4.59
C LYS A 171 -14.14 1.60 -5.60
N PHE A 172 -12.88 1.77 -5.23
CA PHE A 172 -11.76 1.48 -6.12
C PHE A 172 -11.57 -0.03 -6.36
N LEU A 173 -11.86 -0.83 -5.34
CA LEU A 173 -11.82 -2.28 -5.45
C LEU A 173 -13.02 -2.81 -6.26
N TYR A 174 -14.18 -2.19 -6.11
CA TYR A 174 -15.39 -2.53 -6.84
C TYR A 174 -15.22 -2.39 -8.38
N GLU A 175 -14.51 -1.36 -8.85
CA GLU A 175 -14.17 -1.24 -10.28
C GLU A 175 -13.33 -2.42 -10.79
N SER A 176 -12.42 -2.92 -9.94
CA SER A 176 -11.63 -4.12 -10.25
C SER A 176 -12.50 -5.37 -10.31
N THR A 177 -13.49 -5.52 -9.42
CA THR A 177 -14.41 -6.67 -9.45
C THR A 177 -15.26 -6.71 -10.72
N ILE A 178 -15.74 -5.55 -11.18
CA ILE A 178 -16.48 -5.44 -12.45
C ILE A 178 -15.60 -5.89 -13.62
N SER A 179 -14.34 -5.47 -13.66
CA SER A 179 -13.39 -5.86 -14.70
C SER A 179 -13.14 -7.37 -14.69
N ILE A 180 -12.99 -7.98 -13.50
CA ILE A 180 -12.80 -9.42 -13.34
C ILE A 180 -14.04 -10.19 -13.79
N GLU A 181 -15.24 -9.74 -13.43
CA GLU A 181 -16.50 -10.36 -13.85
C GLU A 181 -16.68 -10.34 -15.37
N LYS A 182 -16.34 -9.22 -16.02
CA LYS A 182 -16.35 -9.12 -17.49
C LYS A 182 -15.36 -10.10 -18.13
N GLY A 183 -14.16 -10.18 -17.60
CA GLY A 183 -13.14 -11.14 -18.04
C GLY A 183 -13.59 -12.59 -17.88
N TYR A 184 -14.26 -12.92 -16.76
CA TYR A 184 -14.84 -14.25 -16.52
C TYR A 184 -15.96 -14.57 -17.53
N LYS A 185 -16.90 -13.66 -17.73
CA LYS A 185 -18.02 -13.83 -18.70
C LYS A 185 -17.53 -13.97 -20.15
N SER A 186 -16.42 -13.33 -20.49
CA SER A 186 -15.81 -13.45 -21.84
C SER A 186 -14.89 -14.67 -22.00
N GLY A 187 -14.66 -15.45 -20.95
CA GLY A 187 -13.72 -16.58 -20.95
C GLY A 187 -12.24 -16.20 -20.87
N ALA A 188 -11.92 -14.91 -20.71
CA ALA A 188 -10.55 -14.45 -20.51
C ALA A 188 -9.97 -14.82 -19.14
N TYR A 189 -10.82 -14.95 -18.15
CA TYR A 189 -10.45 -15.36 -16.77
C TYR A 189 -11.13 -16.67 -16.40
N LYS A 190 -10.40 -17.49 -15.61
CA LYS A 190 -10.88 -18.83 -15.21
C LYS A 190 -11.87 -18.77 -14.04
N LYS A 191 -11.79 -17.74 -13.19
CA LYS A 191 -12.62 -17.58 -12.00
C LYS A 191 -13.28 -16.19 -12.00
N ASN A 192 -14.48 -16.13 -11.41
CA ASN A 192 -15.06 -14.87 -11.01
C ASN A 192 -14.33 -14.33 -9.75
N TRP A 193 -14.68 -13.13 -9.30
CA TRP A 193 -14.02 -12.48 -8.15
C TRP A 193 -14.42 -13.09 -6.79
N GLN A 194 -15.56 -13.78 -6.73
CA GLN A 194 -16.07 -14.38 -5.49
C GLN A 194 -15.19 -15.56 -5.04
N TYR A 195 -15.03 -15.65 -3.72
CA TYR A 195 -14.30 -16.76 -3.12
C TYR A 195 -15.01 -18.11 -3.34
N ASP A 196 -14.25 -19.10 -3.77
CA ASP A 196 -14.75 -20.47 -3.96
C ASP A 196 -14.52 -21.30 -2.70
N THR A 197 -15.61 -21.59 -1.97
CA THR A 197 -15.59 -22.40 -0.75
C THR A 197 -15.51 -23.90 -1.02
N THR A 198 -15.81 -24.36 -2.24
CA THR A 198 -15.93 -25.79 -2.59
C THR A 198 -14.59 -26.47 -2.86
N LYS A 199 -13.55 -25.71 -3.04
CA LYS A 199 -12.23 -26.23 -3.37
C LYS A 199 -11.56 -26.85 -2.15
N ASP A 200 -11.24 -28.14 -2.21
CA ASP A 200 -10.61 -28.89 -1.10
C ASP A 200 -9.19 -28.39 -0.82
N LYS A 201 -8.33 -28.33 -1.84
CA LYS A 201 -6.94 -27.86 -1.68
C LYS A 201 -6.85 -26.38 -1.98
N LYS A 202 -6.15 -25.66 -1.12
CA LYS A 202 -6.01 -24.21 -1.16
C LYS A 202 -4.62 -23.78 -1.66
N ILE A 203 -4.60 -22.82 -2.55
CA ILE A 203 -3.38 -22.10 -2.92
C ILE A 203 -3.19 -20.97 -1.92
N ILE A 204 -2.11 -21.04 -1.16
CA ILE A 204 -1.76 -20.00 -0.18
C ILE A 204 -0.99 -18.90 -0.88
N GLY A 205 -1.36 -17.65 -0.63
CA GLY A 205 -0.71 -16.48 -1.19
C GLY A 205 0.01 -15.62 -0.15
N ILE A 206 1.20 -15.16 -0.47
CA ILE A 206 1.92 -14.12 0.27
C ILE A 206 2.15 -12.96 -0.70
N MET A 207 1.68 -11.77 -0.32
CA MET A 207 1.71 -10.58 -1.19
C MET A 207 2.54 -9.44 -0.61
N GLU A 208 3.51 -9.76 0.25
CA GLU A 208 4.37 -8.74 0.84
C GLU A 208 5.27 -8.08 -0.22
N PRO A 209 5.53 -6.77 -0.11
CA PRO A 209 6.29 -6.03 -1.13
C PRO A 209 7.78 -6.40 -1.19
N ASN A 210 8.35 -6.99 -0.14
CA ASN A 210 9.76 -7.40 -0.06
C ASN A 210 10.77 -6.27 -0.35
N LEU A 211 10.47 -5.06 0.12
CA LEU A 211 11.31 -3.86 -0.06
C LEU A 211 12.12 -3.51 1.19
N ASN A 212 11.62 -3.90 2.36
CA ASN A 212 12.19 -3.62 3.69
C ASN A 212 11.67 -4.65 4.70
N ILE A 213 12.16 -4.60 5.94
CA ILE A 213 11.77 -5.53 7.00
C ILE A 213 10.31 -5.36 7.49
N VAL A 214 9.69 -4.22 7.25
CA VAL A 214 8.31 -3.94 7.69
C VAL A 214 7.32 -4.95 7.10
N LYS A 215 7.54 -5.35 5.85
CA LYS A 215 6.70 -6.31 5.10
C LYS A 215 7.58 -7.22 4.26
N PHE A 216 7.90 -8.39 4.80
CA PHE A 216 8.82 -9.32 4.19
C PHE A 216 8.29 -10.75 4.21
N SER A 217 8.41 -11.46 3.10
CA SER A 217 7.76 -12.76 2.87
C SER A 217 8.36 -13.94 3.63
N LEU A 218 9.53 -13.82 4.24
CA LEU A 218 10.19 -14.98 4.84
C LEU A 218 9.39 -15.56 6.00
N LEU A 219 8.95 -14.72 6.94
CA LEU A 219 8.25 -15.19 8.13
C LEU A 219 6.87 -15.79 7.81
N PRO A 220 6.02 -15.18 6.98
CA PRO A 220 4.78 -15.83 6.56
C PRO A 220 5.04 -17.11 5.74
N ALA A 221 6.15 -17.22 4.99
CA ALA A 221 6.51 -18.47 4.32
C ALA A 221 6.91 -19.57 5.32
N MET A 222 7.61 -19.23 6.40
CA MET A 222 7.91 -20.16 7.50
C MET A 222 6.65 -20.64 8.22
N LEU A 223 5.68 -19.76 8.42
CA LEU A 223 4.39 -20.10 8.99
C LEU A 223 3.63 -21.12 8.12
N VAL A 224 3.56 -20.89 6.81
CA VAL A 224 2.92 -21.83 5.88
C VAL A 224 3.70 -23.15 5.82
N GLU A 225 5.03 -23.14 5.89
CA GLU A 225 5.85 -24.35 5.96
C GLU A 225 5.55 -25.14 7.24
N GLU A 226 5.45 -24.47 8.39
CA GLU A 226 5.12 -25.13 9.66
C GLU A 226 3.76 -25.84 9.58
N CYS A 227 2.72 -25.15 9.05
CA CYS A 227 1.44 -25.76 8.77
C CYS A 227 1.58 -26.96 7.80
N TYR A 228 2.33 -26.81 6.70
CA TYR A 228 2.51 -27.84 5.68
C TYR A 228 3.18 -29.13 6.22
N ARG A 229 3.99 -29.05 7.25
CA ARG A 229 4.61 -30.23 7.91
C ARG A 229 3.60 -31.10 8.65
N THR A 230 2.40 -30.59 8.92
CA THR A 230 1.32 -31.38 9.52
C THR A 230 0.60 -32.26 8.50
N GLU A 231 -0.09 -33.30 8.96
CA GLU A 231 -0.96 -34.15 8.12
C GLU A 231 -2.04 -33.29 7.41
N ALA A 232 -2.72 -32.43 8.17
CA ALA A 232 -3.74 -31.53 7.66
C ALA A 232 -3.17 -30.56 6.60
N GLY A 233 -2.01 -29.95 6.88
CA GLY A 233 -1.35 -29.07 5.93
C GLY A 233 -1.02 -29.77 4.62
N LYS A 234 -0.50 -30.99 4.65
CA LYS A 234 -0.22 -31.80 3.44
C LYS A 234 -1.50 -32.16 2.68
N GLN A 235 -2.59 -32.37 3.39
CA GLN A 235 -3.87 -32.68 2.79
C GLN A 235 -4.50 -31.46 2.10
N TYR A 236 -4.51 -30.29 2.75
CA TYR A 236 -5.30 -29.14 2.31
C TYR A 236 -4.49 -28.04 1.60
N ILE A 237 -3.15 -27.98 1.73
CA ILE A 237 -2.33 -27.02 1.01
C ILE A 237 -1.91 -27.61 -0.35
N ASP A 238 -2.36 -26.95 -1.42
CA ASP A 238 -1.93 -27.25 -2.78
C ASP A 238 -0.53 -26.70 -3.05
N SER A 239 -0.35 -25.40 -2.87
CA SER A 239 0.91 -24.71 -3.13
C SER A 239 0.98 -23.37 -2.39
N LEU A 240 2.20 -22.83 -2.26
CA LEU A 240 2.52 -21.50 -1.76
C LEU A 240 3.00 -20.61 -2.90
N ARG A 241 2.38 -19.46 -3.09
CA ARG A 241 2.78 -18.44 -4.07
C ARG A 241 3.18 -17.15 -3.40
N ILE A 242 4.42 -16.73 -3.62
CA ILE A 242 4.98 -15.48 -3.09
C ILE A 242 5.04 -14.46 -4.23
N THR A 243 4.17 -13.47 -4.23
CA THR A 243 4.27 -12.37 -5.19
C THR A 243 5.31 -11.34 -4.73
N ASN A 244 5.74 -10.45 -5.63
CA ASN A 244 6.87 -9.55 -5.41
C ASN A 244 8.18 -10.29 -5.02
N GLY A 245 8.27 -11.59 -5.33
CA GLY A 245 9.34 -12.48 -4.89
C GLY A 245 10.49 -12.65 -5.89
N GLU A 246 10.47 -12.00 -7.05
CA GLU A 246 11.50 -12.23 -8.09
C GLU A 246 12.93 -12.00 -7.58
N LYS A 247 13.15 -10.91 -6.85
CA LYS A 247 14.46 -10.60 -6.26
C LYS A 247 14.89 -11.62 -5.21
N LEU A 248 13.95 -12.28 -4.55
CA LEU A 248 14.23 -13.28 -3.53
C LEU A 248 14.83 -14.55 -4.13
N LYS A 249 14.53 -14.89 -5.39
CA LYS A 249 15.11 -16.04 -6.11
C LYS A 249 16.63 -15.96 -6.21
N THR A 250 17.18 -14.76 -6.28
CA THR A 250 18.63 -14.52 -6.42
C THR A 250 19.32 -14.26 -5.07
N ASN A 251 18.54 -14.08 -4.00
CA ASN A 251 19.09 -13.88 -2.66
C ASN A 251 19.57 -15.21 -2.07
N LYS A 252 20.88 -15.37 -1.92
CA LYS A 252 21.51 -16.62 -1.47
C LYS A 252 21.03 -17.06 -0.07
N LYS A 253 20.88 -16.11 0.87
CA LYS A 253 20.43 -16.41 2.23
C LYS A 253 18.97 -16.84 2.28
N PHE A 254 18.09 -16.12 1.59
CA PHE A 254 16.67 -16.49 1.45
C PHE A 254 16.55 -17.90 0.86
N MET A 255 17.23 -18.16 -0.25
CA MET A 255 17.18 -19.46 -0.92
C MET A 255 17.79 -20.58 -0.07
N SER A 256 18.82 -20.32 0.75
CA SER A 256 19.37 -21.33 1.66
C SER A 256 18.35 -21.78 2.72
N ILE A 257 17.50 -20.86 3.19
CA ILE A 257 16.41 -21.15 4.13
C ILE A 257 15.28 -21.91 3.42
N VAL A 258 14.77 -21.36 2.32
CA VAL A 258 13.63 -21.95 1.59
C VAL A 258 13.92 -23.36 1.09
N LYS A 259 15.16 -23.67 0.72
CA LYS A 259 15.56 -25.02 0.33
C LYS A 259 15.44 -26.08 1.45
N THR A 260 15.33 -25.67 2.71
CA THR A 260 15.06 -26.59 3.83
C THR A 260 13.58 -26.95 3.95
N PHE A 261 12.68 -26.19 3.32
CA PHE A 261 11.24 -26.38 3.41
C PHE A 261 10.80 -27.65 2.67
N ASP A 262 9.80 -28.34 3.24
CA ASP A 262 9.16 -29.48 2.59
C ASP A 262 8.33 -28.99 1.38
N LEU A 263 7.68 -27.82 1.46
CA LEU A 263 7.08 -27.17 0.31
C LEU A 263 8.04 -27.00 -0.87
N TYR A 264 9.32 -26.71 -0.62
CA TYR A 264 10.33 -26.59 -1.67
C TYR A 264 10.71 -27.96 -2.25
N LYS A 265 10.93 -28.96 -1.39
CA LYS A 265 11.26 -30.33 -1.79
C LYS A 265 10.15 -30.96 -2.62
N ASP A 266 8.89 -30.67 -2.26
CA ASP A 266 7.69 -31.14 -2.94
C ASP A 266 7.32 -30.27 -4.18
N LYS A 267 8.15 -29.27 -4.54
CA LYS A 267 7.97 -28.35 -5.67
C LYS A 267 6.66 -27.56 -5.61
N LYS A 268 6.20 -27.24 -4.41
CA LYS A 268 4.94 -26.55 -4.15
C LYS A 268 5.09 -25.07 -3.76
N ILE A 269 6.28 -24.48 -3.87
CA ILE A 269 6.52 -23.05 -3.62
C ILE A 269 6.98 -22.35 -4.89
N SER A 270 6.41 -21.18 -5.15
CA SER A 270 6.85 -20.32 -6.25
C SER A 270 7.04 -18.87 -5.81
N ALA A 271 7.93 -18.16 -6.48
CA ALA A 271 8.12 -16.72 -6.30
C ALA A 271 7.81 -16.00 -7.62
N GLU A 272 6.86 -15.09 -7.56
CA GLU A 272 6.22 -14.46 -8.70
C GLU A 272 6.55 -12.98 -8.81
N LYS A 273 6.19 -12.37 -9.95
CA LYS A 273 6.21 -10.92 -10.16
C LYS A 273 5.22 -10.18 -9.27
N ARG A 274 5.22 -8.86 -9.40
CA ARG A 274 4.19 -8.01 -8.81
C ARG A 274 2.96 -7.97 -9.71
N TYR A 275 1.78 -8.10 -9.10
CA TYR A 275 0.48 -8.07 -9.77
C TYR A 275 -0.50 -7.16 -9.03
N GLN A 276 -1.59 -6.80 -9.68
CA GLN A 276 -2.72 -6.13 -9.03
C GLN A 276 -3.38 -7.07 -8.01
N THR A 277 -3.67 -6.55 -6.81
CA THR A 277 -4.19 -7.34 -5.70
C THR A 277 -5.45 -8.11 -6.05
N ALA A 278 -6.49 -7.42 -6.54
CA ALA A 278 -7.77 -8.05 -6.86
C ALA A 278 -7.60 -9.17 -7.90
N TYR A 279 -6.81 -8.96 -8.93
CA TYR A 279 -6.57 -9.96 -9.96
C TYR A 279 -5.87 -11.21 -9.41
N VAL A 280 -4.74 -11.05 -8.73
CA VAL A 280 -3.95 -12.21 -8.28
C VAL A 280 -4.67 -12.98 -7.18
N LEU A 281 -5.33 -12.26 -6.26
CA LEU A 281 -6.08 -12.89 -5.19
C LEU A 281 -7.23 -13.74 -5.75
N THR A 282 -8.03 -13.19 -6.66
CA THR A 282 -9.19 -13.89 -7.20
C THR A 282 -8.84 -14.99 -8.20
N GLN A 283 -7.78 -14.84 -9.02
CA GLN A 283 -7.46 -15.79 -10.07
C GLN A 283 -6.44 -16.85 -9.64
N HIS A 284 -5.59 -16.55 -8.66
CA HIS A 284 -4.39 -17.36 -8.40
C HIS A 284 -4.20 -17.79 -6.95
N MET A 285 -5.02 -17.33 -6.00
CA MET A 285 -4.90 -17.63 -4.59
C MET A 285 -6.27 -18.02 -4.00
N ASP A 286 -6.26 -18.68 -2.85
CA ASP A 286 -7.45 -19.04 -2.11
C ASP A 286 -7.39 -18.53 -0.66
N VAL A 287 -6.21 -18.43 -0.06
CA VAL A 287 -5.99 -17.90 1.29
C VAL A 287 -4.80 -16.96 1.25
N LEU A 288 -4.91 -15.82 1.92
CA LEU A 288 -3.83 -14.87 2.06
C LEU A 288 -3.16 -15.00 3.42
N VAL A 289 -1.83 -15.14 3.44
CA VAL A 289 -1.03 -15.12 4.67
C VAL A 289 -0.12 -13.90 4.64
N CYS A 290 -0.24 -13.08 5.67
CA CYS A 290 0.46 -11.82 5.82
C CYS A 290 1.26 -11.76 7.12
N HIS A 291 2.36 -11.04 7.08
CA HIS A 291 3.12 -10.68 8.26
C HIS A 291 3.61 -9.24 8.14
N GLN A 292 3.56 -8.53 9.24
CA GLN A 292 4.08 -7.18 9.32
C GLN A 292 4.94 -6.99 10.58
N LEU A 293 5.91 -6.10 10.50
CA LEU A 293 6.69 -5.62 11.62
C LEU A 293 6.47 -4.11 11.74
N LEU A 294 5.97 -3.64 12.89
CA LEU A 294 5.73 -2.21 13.15
C LEU A 294 4.83 -1.52 12.09
N ASN A 295 3.82 -2.24 11.57
CA ASN A 295 2.85 -1.69 10.61
C ASN A 295 1.50 -2.42 10.70
N PRO A 296 0.78 -2.31 11.84
CA PRO A 296 -0.33 -3.18 12.23
C PRO A 296 -1.67 -2.89 11.52
N LEU A 297 -1.65 -2.28 10.34
CA LEU A 297 -2.82 -2.03 9.50
C LEU A 297 -2.38 -1.88 8.04
N ASN A 298 -3.10 -2.53 7.10
CA ASN A 298 -2.74 -2.51 5.69
C ASN A 298 -3.99 -2.58 4.79
N TYR A 299 -3.97 -1.91 3.64
CA TYR A 299 -5.01 -2.01 2.62
C TYR A 299 -5.32 -3.45 2.22
N LEU A 300 -4.29 -4.27 2.07
CA LEU A 300 -4.42 -5.67 1.64
C LEU A 300 -5.40 -6.48 2.51
N TYR A 301 -5.45 -6.21 3.83
CA TYR A 301 -6.36 -6.92 4.73
C TYR A 301 -7.81 -6.51 4.47
N LEU A 302 -8.05 -5.21 4.28
CA LEU A 302 -9.37 -4.68 3.95
C LEU A 302 -9.83 -5.14 2.56
N ASP A 303 -8.92 -5.18 1.59
CA ASP A 303 -9.20 -5.65 0.24
C ASP A 303 -9.59 -7.15 0.25
N ALA A 304 -8.83 -7.97 0.98
CA ALA A 304 -9.13 -9.41 1.10
C ALA A 304 -10.48 -9.63 1.81
N ALA A 305 -10.75 -8.93 2.91
CA ALA A 305 -12.00 -9.01 3.63
C ALA A 305 -13.21 -8.58 2.76
N PHE A 306 -13.08 -7.49 1.99
CA PHE A 306 -14.12 -7.05 1.05
C PHE A 306 -14.41 -8.08 -0.04
N LEU A 307 -13.39 -8.76 -0.56
CA LEU A 307 -13.53 -9.81 -1.57
C LEU A 307 -13.99 -11.16 -0.98
N GLY A 308 -14.11 -11.27 0.36
CA GLY A 308 -14.50 -12.50 1.04
C GLY A 308 -13.41 -13.56 1.12
N TYR A 309 -12.15 -13.18 0.91
CA TYR A 309 -11.02 -14.11 0.97
C TYR A 309 -10.47 -14.22 2.40
N PRO A 310 -10.20 -15.45 2.89
CA PRO A 310 -9.56 -15.64 4.18
C PRO A 310 -8.20 -14.98 4.23
N VAL A 311 -7.93 -14.23 5.30
CA VAL A 311 -6.62 -13.63 5.57
C VAL A 311 -6.13 -14.02 6.96
N LEU A 312 -4.92 -14.52 7.05
CA LEU A 312 -4.20 -14.80 8.28
C LEU A 312 -3.11 -13.73 8.45
N HIS A 313 -3.05 -13.08 9.61
CA HIS A 313 -2.14 -11.94 9.82
C HIS A 313 -1.84 -11.70 11.31
N ASN A 314 -0.76 -10.93 11.57
CA ASN A 314 -0.37 -10.50 12.92
C ASN A 314 -0.66 -9.00 13.19
N ALA A 315 -1.53 -8.37 12.42
CA ALA A 315 -1.82 -6.95 12.54
C ALA A 315 -2.85 -6.67 13.65
N HIS A 316 -2.38 -6.23 14.82
CA HIS A 316 -3.22 -6.06 16.01
C HIS A 316 -4.30 -4.97 15.88
N MET A 317 -4.14 -3.98 15.00
CA MET A 317 -5.16 -2.94 14.75
C MET A 317 -6.34 -3.43 13.89
N CYS A 318 -6.28 -4.64 13.35
CA CYS A 318 -7.37 -5.27 12.60
C CYS A 318 -7.59 -6.74 13.03
N LYS A 319 -7.47 -7.02 14.34
CA LYS A 319 -7.72 -8.36 14.92
C LYS A 319 -9.09 -8.94 14.58
N ASP A 320 -10.06 -8.10 14.32
CA ASP A 320 -11.44 -8.45 13.96
C ASP A 320 -11.61 -8.85 12.46
N LEU A 321 -10.54 -8.74 11.66
CA LEU A 321 -10.54 -9.12 10.25
C LEU A 321 -9.79 -10.44 10.06
N GLY A 322 -10.47 -11.49 9.62
CA GLY A 322 -9.84 -12.76 9.30
C GLY A 322 -9.34 -13.53 10.52
N TYR A 323 -8.12 -14.07 10.43
CA TYR A 323 -7.50 -14.90 11.46
C TYR A 323 -6.24 -14.21 11.96
N TYR A 324 -6.23 -13.87 13.25
CA TYR A 324 -5.12 -13.16 13.89
C TYR A 324 -4.22 -14.13 14.65
N TYR A 325 -2.90 -13.96 14.52
CA TYR A 325 -1.89 -14.58 15.39
C TYR A 325 -0.99 -13.51 16.02
N GLU A 326 -0.46 -13.78 17.22
CA GLU A 326 0.28 -12.79 17.98
C GLU A 326 1.75 -12.69 17.52
N GLY A 327 2.25 -11.46 17.44
CA GLY A 327 3.66 -11.16 17.23
C GLY A 327 4.26 -11.83 15.99
N SER A 328 5.29 -12.64 16.18
CA SER A 328 5.98 -13.40 15.13
C SER A 328 5.93 -14.92 15.38
N ASP A 329 4.93 -15.39 16.12
CA ASP A 329 4.79 -16.82 16.46
C ASP A 329 4.26 -17.60 15.27
N THR A 330 5.19 -18.19 14.51
CA THR A 330 4.85 -19.02 13.34
C THR A 330 4.19 -20.33 13.71
N VAL A 331 4.41 -20.84 14.92
CA VAL A 331 3.81 -22.11 15.38
C VAL A 331 2.36 -21.90 15.76
N GLU A 332 2.04 -20.79 16.43
CA GLU A 332 0.64 -20.44 16.70
C GLU A 332 -0.11 -20.12 15.43
N GLY A 333 0.45 -19.30 14.54
CA GLY A 333 -0.19 -18.95 13.28
C GLY A 333 -0.39 -20.15 12.33
N ALA A 334 0.34 -21.24 12.52
CA ALA A 334 0.21 -22.47 11.73
C ALA A 334 -0.93 -23.39 12.20
N LYS A 335 -1.48 -23.21 13.39
CA LYS A 335 -2.62 -23.96 13.94
C LYS A 335 -3.93 -23.52 13.31
#